data_54f37d74ce7797b4104bc7c59680507c
#
_entry.id   54f37d74ce7797b4104bc7c59680507c
#
_cell.length_a   1.000
_cell.length_b   1.000
_cell.length_c   1.000
_cell.angle_alpha   90.00
_cell.angle_beta   90.00
_cell.angle_gamma   90.00
#
_symmetry.space_group_name_H-M   'P 1'
#
loop_
_entity.id
_entity.type
_entity.pdbx_description
1 polymer ?
#
loop_
_entity_poly.entity_id
_entity_poly.type
_entity_poly.pdbx_seq_one_letter_code
_entity_poly.pdbx_strand_id
1 'polypeptide(L)'
;PFGDEKMGVVETPHLGMEHQTINAYGNEYKKSPHGYDWLLHHEFAHEWFGNQMTNQNWDDFWLHEGFASYMQPLYLQYLRGERDYQVGMHEQRLRIVNKFPMVTGHSMSEKEVANGPGNDVYFKGSHILHTLRGQIGDEAFFKAVRLLIYGRNDPKPGNFSPRYSTTKEFIQIVNQVTKKEWNWFFKGYLMHAALPELRSTREGNTLKLAWKLPDGSAFSLPVEVSVNNKIVRVAMEKGQGQIQLPAHATFTIDPAAKLLKHEPQIEAWLADVQAKARLARAVK
;
A
#
# COMPACT_ATOMS: atom_id res chain seq x y z
N PRO A 1 1.37 -20.89 4.98
CA PRO A 1 0.46 -22.01 4.74
C PRO A 1 -0.99 -21.59 5.05
N PHE A 2 -1.93 -22.16 4.34
CA PHE A 2 -3.34 -22.09 4.67
C PHE A 2 -3.64 -23.03 5.85
N GLY A 3 -4.68 -22.76 6.63
CA GLY A 3 -5.09 -23.65 7.72
C GLY A 3 -5.64 -24.99 7.22
N ASP A 4 -6.07 -25.85 8.14
CA ASP A 4 -6.55 -27.20 7.82
C ASP A 4 -7.99 -27.20 7.25
N GLU A 5 -8.62 -26.04 7.16
CA GLU A 5 -9.98 -25.88 6.66
C GLU A 5 -10.02 -25.71 5.14
N LYS A 6 -11.17 -25.95 4.56
CA LYS A 6 -11.43 -25.73 3.14
C LYS A 6 -11.73 -24.24 2.89
N MET A 7 -11.43 -23.77 1.70
CA MET A 7 -11.97 -22.55 1.13
C MET A 7 -13.15 -22.89 0.23
N GLY A 8 -14.30 -22.27 0.45
CA GLY A 8 -15.49 -22.38 -0.39
C GLY A 8 -15.84 -21.03 -1.03
N VAL A 9 -16.73 -21.07 -2.01
CA VAL A 9 -17.31 -19.90 -2.66
C VAL A 9 -18.80 -20.12 -2.80
N VAL A 10 -19.61 -19.11 -2.47
CA VAL A 10 -21.06 -19.14 -2.68
C VAL A 10 -21.45 -17.92 -3.52
N GLU A 11 -22.19 -18.15 -4.58
CA GLU A 11 -22.76 -17.05 -5.37
C GLU A 11 -23.82 -16.28 -4.58
N THR A 12 -23.69 -14.96 -4.58
CA THR A 12 -24.58 -14.04 -3.90
C THR A 12 -24.86 -12.82 -4.78
N PRO A 13 -25.95 -12.09 -4.59
CA PRO A 13 -26.15 -10.80 -5.25
C PRO A 13 -25.21 -9.70 -4.72
N HIS A 14 -24.51 -9.95 -3.63
CA HIS A 14 -23.49 -9.08 -3.08
C HIS A 14 -22.16 -9.29 -3.82
N LEU A 15 -21.40 -8.20 -4.06
CA LEU A 15 -20.19 -8.27 -4.89
C LEU A 15 -19.17 -9.26 -4.35
N GLY A 16 -18.75 -9.10 -3.10
CA GLY A 16 -17.80 -9.97 -2.42
C GLY A 16 -17.80 -9.75 -0.91
N MET A 17 -17.41 -10.76 -0.16
CA MET A 17 -17.16 -10.70 1.28
C MET A 17 -16.34 -11.89 1.72
N GLU A 18 -15.33 -11.64 2.51
CA GLU A 18 -14.33 -12.60 2.98
C GLU A 18 -14.79 -13.50 4.14
N HIS A 19 -16.00 -14.02 4.09
CA HIS A 19 -16.45 -14.94 5.14
C HIS A 19 -15.52 -16.15 5.24
N GLN A 20 -15.03 -16.41 6.45
CA GLN A 20 -14.11 -17.52 6.71
C GLN A 20 -14.63 -18.81 6.11
N THR A 21 -13.80 -19.51 5.35
CA THR A 21 -14.06 -20.81 4.72
C THR A 21 -15.14 -20.86 3.63
N ILE A 22 -15.92 -19.78 3.43
CA ILE A 22 -16.95 -19.69 2.37
C ILE A 22 -17.19 -18.24 1.94
N ASN A 23 -16.38 -17.76 0.99
CA ASN A 23 -16.47 -16.40 0.50
C ASN A 23 -17.78 -16.15 -0.26
N ALA A 24 -18.46 -15.02 0.01
CA ALA A 24 -19.52 -14.53 -0.85
C ALA A 24 -18.91 -14.01 -2.17
N TYR A 25 -19.58 -14.29 -3.29
CA TYR A 25 -19.06 -13.98 -4.59
C TYR A 25 -20.15 -13.57 -5.57
N GLY A 26 -20.07 -12.36 -6.13
CA GLY A 26 -21.07 -11.81 -7.03
C GLY A 26 -20.48 -11.25 -8.36
N ASN A 27 -19.30 -11.70 -8.77
CA ASN A 27 -18.63 -11.19 -9.97
C ASN A 27 -18.93 -12.01 -11.25
N GLU A 28 -19.86 -12.97 -11.20
CA GLU A 28 -20.25 -13.80 -12.35
C GLU A 28 -19.06 -14.43 -13.11
N TYR A 29 -17.97 -14.75 -12.39
CA TYR A 29 -16.71 -15.31 -12.92
C TYR A 29 -16.05 -14.45 -14.00
N LYS A 30 -16.31 -13.13 -13.99
CA LYS A 30 -15.73 -12.19 -14.95
C LYS A 30 -14.25 -12.00 -14.71
N LYS A 31 -13.47 -12.16 -15.76
CA LYS A 31 -12.04 -11.87 -15.72
C LYS A 31 -11.80 -10.37 -15.87
N SER A 32 -10.84 -9.86 -15.11
CA SER A 32 -10.29 -8.51 -15.28
C SER A 32 -9.58 -8.38 -16.65
N PRO A 33 -9.24 -7.17 -17.10
CA PRO A 33 -8.38 -6.97 -18.26
C PRO A 33 -7.04 -7.71 -18.16
N HIS A 34 -6.60 -8.03 -16.93
CA HIS A 34 -5.38 -8.81 -16.68
C HIS A 34 -5.58 -10.33 -16.80
N GLY A 35 -6.78 -10.81 -17.14
CA GLY A 35 -7.06 -12.20 -17.46
C GLY A 35 -7.30 -13.14 -16.26
N TYR A 36 -7.43 -12.61 -15.05
CA TYR A 36 -7.81 -13.37 -13.85
C TYR A 36 -9.05 -12.74 -13.18
N ASP A 37 -9.72 -13.50 -12.33
CA ASP A 37 -10.83 -13.01 -11.53
C ASP A 37 -10.27 -12.24 -10.31
N TRP A 38 -10.33 -10.90 -10.41
CA TRP A 38 -9.77 -10.01 -9.40
C TRP A 38 -10.51 -10.12 -8.06
N LEU A 39 -11.83 -10.33 -8.10
CA LEU A 39 -12.63 -10.41 -6.88
C LEU A 39 -12.33 -11.70 -6.13
N LEU A 40 -12.40 -12.84 -6.83
CA LEU A 40 -12.07 -14.13 -6.21
C LEU A 40 -10.67 -14.12 -5.59
N HIS A 41 -9.70 -13.51 -6.27
CA HIS A 41 -8.35 -13.37 -5.76
C HIS A 41 -8.28 -12.48 -4.52
N HIS A 42 -9.05 -11.37 -4.50
CA HIS A 42 -9.13 -10.45 -3.37
C HIS A 42 -9.72 -11.14 -2.14
N GLU A 43 -10.91 -11.73 -2.28
CA GLU A 43 -11.57 -12.44 -1.19
C GLU A 43 -10.75 -13.64 -0.68
N PHE A 44 -10.03 -14.32 -1.58
CA PHE A 44 -9.14 -15.40 -1.19
C PHE A 44 -7.93 -14.89 -0.40
N ALA A 45 -7.40 -13.72 -0.70
CA ALA A 45 -6.29 -13.12 0.05
C ALA A 45 -6.68 -12.84 1.51
N HIS A 46 -7.94 -12.57 1.78
CA HIS A 46 -8.46 -12.35 3.12
C HIS A 46 -8.42 -13.59 4.02
N GLU A 47 -8.23 -14.80 3.49
CA GLU A 47 -7.96 -15.97 4.33
C GLU A 47 -6.72 -15.78 5.22
N TRP A 48 -5.77 -14.97 4.76
CA TRP A 48 -4.60 -14.56 5.56
C TRP A 48 -4.77 -13.21 6.23
N PHE A 49 -5.34 -12.23 5.52
CA PHE A 49 -5.47 -10.83 5.96
C PHE A 49 -6.93 -10.49 6.26
N GLY A 50 -7.48 -11.08 7.30
CA GLY A 50 -8.88 -11.00 7.71
C GLY A 50 -9.24 -12.17 8.60
N ASN A 51 -9.07 -13.39 8.09
CA ASN A 51 -9.49 -14.61 8.79
C ASN A 51 -8.38 -15.19 9.66
N GLN A 52 -7.15 -15.35 9.15
CA GLN A 52 -6.02 -15.81 9.96
C GLN A 52 -5.49 -14.71 10.90
N MET A 53 -5.32 -13.49 10.37
CA MET A 53 -4.96 -12.30 11.12
C MET A 53 -6.06 -11.26 10.97
N THR A 54 -6.82 -11.02 12.04
CA THR A 54 -7.93 -10.07 12.09
C THR A 54 -7.46 -8.76 12.74
N ASN A 55 -7.88 -7.61 12.23
CA ASN A 55 -7.63 -6.33 12.89
C ASN A 55 -8.39 -6.25 14.23
N GLN A 56 -7.76 -5.64 15.23
CA GLN A 56 -8.36 -5.53 16.57
C GLN A 56 -9.50 -4.52 16.63
N ASN A 57 -9.46 -3.50 15.79
CA ASN A 57 -10.51 -2.47 15.65
C ASN A 57 -10.54 -1.92 14.23
N TRP A 58 -11.59 -1.17 13.87
CA TRP A 58 -11.77 -0.62 12.54
C TRP A 58 -10.72 0.46 12.15
N ASP A 59 -10.04 1.07 13.10
CA ASP A 59 -8.93 1.99 12.81
C ASP A 59 -7.71 1.26 12.19
N ASP A 60 -7.65 -0.07 12.38
CA ASP A 60 -6.62 -0.95 11.81
C ASP A 60 -7.07 -1.65 10.52
N PHE A 61 -8.24 -1.32 9.96
CA PHE A 61 -8.87 -2.07 8.86
C PHE A 61 -8.03 -2.11 7.56
N TRP A 62 -7.15 -1.15 7.37
CA TRP A 62 -6.19 -1.19 6.26
C TRP A 62 -5.26 -2.43 6.27
N LEU A 63 -5.12 -3.11 7.43
CA LEU A 63 -4.39 -4.37 7.53
C LEU A 63 -5.12 -5.53 6.81
N HIS A 64 -6.46 -5.48 6.69
CA HIS A 64 -7.21 -6.38 5.84
C HIS A 64 -7.11 -5.93 4.39
N GLU A 65 -7.66 -4.78 4.09
CA GLU A 65 -7.93 -4.33 2.73
C GLU A 65 -6.67 -3.92 1.97
N GLY A 66 -5.74 -3.27 2.65
CA GLY A 66 -4.46 -2.87 2.05
C GLY A 66 -3.60 -4.06 1.66
N PHE A 67 -3.54 -5.09 2.51
CA PHE A 67 -2.80 -6.31 2.19
C PHE A 67 -3.50 -7.13 1.11
N ALA A 68 -4.82 -7.35 1.20
CA ALA A 68 -5.56 -8.09 0.17
C ALA A 68 -5.46 -7.40 -1.19
N SER A 69 -5.55 -6.05 -1.22
CA SER A 69 -5.34 -5.27 -2.43
C SER A 69 -3.91 -5.36 -2.96
N TYR A 70 -2.90 -5.43 -2.08
CA TYR A 70 -1.51 -5.57 -2.49
C TYR A 70 -1.19 -6.96 -3.07
N MET A 71 -1.91 -8.00 -2.65
CA MET A 71 -1.75 -9.33 -3.25
C MET A 71 -2.09 -9.36 -4.75
N GLN A 72 -2.95 -8.47 -5.23
CA GLN A 72 -3.33 -8.42 -6.65
C GLN A 72 -2.16 -8.06 -7.58
N PRO A 73 -1.44 -6.93 -7.41
CA PRO A 73 -0.24 -6.66 -8.21
C PRO A 73 0.89 -7.68 -7.95
N LEU A 74 1.03 -8.24 -6.75
CA LEU A 74 1.97 -9.33 -6.51
C LEU A 74 1.65 -10.59 -7.32
N TYR A 75 0.36 -10.90 -7.49
CA TYR A 75 -0.08 -11.98 -8.35
C TYR A 75 0.24 -11.71 -9.83
N LEU A 76 0.06 -10.46 -10.29
CA LEU A 76 0.50 -10.06 -11.62
C LEU A 76 2.02 -10.19 -11.80
N GLN A 77 2.81 -9.82 -10.79
CA GLN A 77 4.27 -10.01 -10.80
C GLN A 77 4.64 -11.49 -10.98
N TYR A 78 3.96 -12.37 -10.24
CA TYR A 78 4.17 -13.82 -10.35
C TYR A 78 3.77 -14.37 -11.73
N LEU A 79 2.63 -13.94 -12.29
CA LEU A 79 2.13 -14.45 -13.57
C LEU A 79 2.89 -13.89 -14.77
N ARG A 80 3.30 -12.62 -14.76
CA ARG A 80 3.73 -11.88 -15.97
C ARG A 80 4.96 -11.01 -15.75
N GLY A 81 5.48 -10.94 -14.53
CA GLY A 81 6.70 -10.22 -14.18
C GLY A 81 6.50 -8.76 -13.80
N GLU A 82 7.61 -8.05 -13.67
CA GLU A 82 7.68 -6.72 -13.07
C GLU A 82 6.85 -5.67 -13.78
N ARG A 83 6.78 -5.72 -15.10
CA ARG A 83 6.01 -4.74 -15.89
C ARG A 83 4.52 -4.76 -15.51
N ASP A 84 3.91 -5.94 -15.43
CA ASP A 84 2.48 -6.07 -15.11
C ASP A 84 2.22 -5.75 -13.64
N TYR A 85 3.18 -6.01 -12.74
CA TYR A 85 3.15 -5.52 -11.37
C TYR A 85 3.05 -4.00 -11.33
N GLN A 86 3.91 -3.29 -12.06
CA GLN A 86 3.90 -1.82 -12.10
C GLN A 86 2.61 -1.27 -12.70
N VAL A 87 2.04 -1.92 -13.71
CA VAL A 87 0.73 -1.56 -14.26
C VAL A 87 -0.34 -1.67 -13.18
N GLY A 88 -0.40 -2.79 -12.47
CA GLY A 88 -1.36 -2.99 -11.38
C GLY A 88 -1.20 -1.96 -10.26
N MET A 89 0.03 -1.64 -9.86
CA MET A 89 0.30 -0.58 -8.89
C MET A 89 -0.17 0.79 -9.40
N HIS A 90 0.10 1.13 -10.66
CA HIS A 90 -0.35 2.40 -11.24
C HIS A 90 -1.88 2.51 -11.28
N GLU A 91 -2.60 1.46 -11.66
CA GLU A 91 -4.07 1.43 -11.64
C GLU A 91 -4.63 1.68 -10.23
N GLN A 92 -4.00 1.12 -9.21
CA GLN A 92 -4.37 1.39 -7.81
C GLN A 92 -4.04 2.83 -7.41
N ARG A 93 -2.91 3.40 -7.87
CA ARG A 93 -2.55 4.82 -7.60
C ARG A 93 -3.64 5.79 -8.06
N LEU A 94 -4.27 5.51 -9.19
CA LEU A 94 -5.36 6.31 -9.75
C LEU A 94 -6.68 6.24 -8.94
N ARG A 95 -6.74 5.47 -7.86
CA ARG A 95 -7.91 5.32 -6.99
C ARG A 95 -7.71 5.92 -5.59
N ILE A 96 -6.51 6.40 -5.28
CA ILE A 96 -6.17 6.97 -3.96
C ILE A 96 -6.71 8.41 -3.88
N VAL A 97 -7.52 8.70 -2.87
CA VAL A 97 -8.30 9.94 -2.75
C VAL A 97 -7.68 10.94 -1.77
N ASN A 98 -7.01 10.47 -0.72
CA ASN A 98 -6.29 11.29 0.27
C ASN A 98 -7.14 12.38 0.99
N LYS A 99 -8.39 12.06 1.36
CA LYS A 99 -9.24 13.02 2.07
C LYS A 99 -9.16 12.93 3.59
N PHE A 100 -8.88 11.73 4.10
CA PHE A 100 -8.87 11.45 5.53
C PHE A 100 -7.63 10.63 5.88
N PRO A 101 -7.13 10.76 7.13
CA PRO A 101 -6.15 9.81 7.67
C PRO A 101 -6.73 8.40 7.64
N MET A 102 -5.90 7.39 7.38
CA MET A 102 -6.33 5.99 7.43
C MET A 102 -6.34 5.46 8.86
N VAL A 103 -5.46 5.98 9.71
CA VAL A 103 -5.34 5.63 11.13
C VAL A 103 -5.45 6.91 11.94
N THR A 104 -6.40 6.95 12.85
CA THR A 104 -6.74 8.12 13.66
C THR A 104 -6.16 8.03 15.08
N GLY A 105 -5.83 6.81 15.53
CA GLY A 105 -5.35 6.53 16.87
C GLY A 105 -6.46 6.30 17.90
N HIS A 106 -7.71 6.27 17.47
CA HIS A 106 -8.86 5.90 18.30
C HIS A 106 -9.75 4.89 17.57
N SER A 107 -10.54 4.15 18.34
CA SER A 107 -11.43 3.15 17.74
C SER A 107 -12.45 3.80 16.81
N MET A 108 -12.62 3.23 15.63
CA MET A 108 -13.63 3.62 14.65
C MET A 108 -14.68 2.52 14.51
N SER A 109 -15.85 2.87 13.99
CA SER A 109 -16.85 1.95 13.47
C SER A 109 -16.63 1.73 11.96
N GLU A 110 -17.24 0.68 11.41
CA GLU A 110 -17.27 0.42 9.97
C GLU A 110 -17.78 1.65 9.19
N LYS A 111 -18.87 2.29 9.68
CA LYS A 111 -19.45 3.48 9.06
C LYS A 111 -18.48 4.66 9.03
N GLU A 112 -17.68 4.84 10.07
CA GLU A 112 -16.67 5.90 10.12
C GLU A 112 -15.54 5.61 9.13
N VAL A 113 -15.09 4.36 9.00
CA VAL A 113 -14.11 3.97 7.97
C VAL A 113 -14.68 4.20 6.58
N ALA A 114 -15.90 3.77 6.31
CA ALA A 114 -16.52 3.93 4.99
C ALA A 114 -16.72 5.40 4.59
N ASN A 115 -17.09 6.28 5.51
CA ASN A 115 -17.29 7.72 5.26
C ASN A 115 -16.01 8.56 5.42
N GLY A 116 -14.99 8.05 6.09
CA GLY A 116 -13.70 8.68 6.29
C GLY A 116 -12.68 8.25 5.22
N PRO A 117 -11.72 7.36 5.55
CA PRO A 117 -10.69 6.92 4.61
C PRO A 117 -11.26 6.19 3.40
N GLY A 118 -12.39 5.47 3.54
CA GLY A 118 -13.07 4.80 2.44
C GLY A 118 -12.12 3.91 1.63
N ASN A 119 -12.09 4.08 0.31
CA ASN A 119 -11.23 3.28 -0.58
C ASN A 119 -9.72 3.43 -0.33
N ASP A 120 -9.29 4.41 0.44
CA ASP A 120 -7.86 4.57 0.74
C ASP A 120 -7.32 3.44 1.63
N VAL A 121 -8.16 2.77 2.44
CA VAL A 121 -7.74 1.58 3.20
C VAL A 121 -7.27 0.45 2.28
N TYR A 122 -7.85 0.35 1.07
CA TYR A 122 -7.46 -0.59 0.01
C TYR A 122 -6.20 -0.09 -0.72
N PHE A 123 -6.34 0.99 -1.47
CA PHE A 123 -5.35 1.38 -2.48
C PHE A 123 -4.18 2.17 -1.91
N LYS A 124 -4.42 3.10 -0.99
CA LYS A 124 -3.33 3.78 -0.27
C LYS A 124 -2.61 2.79 0.65
N GLY A 125 -3.36 1.89 1.32
CA GLY A 125 -2.80 0.78 2.10
C GLY A 125 -1.85 -0.07 1.28
N SER A 126 -2.28 -0.55 0.10
CA SER A 126 -1.46 -1.31 -0.84
C SER A 126 -0.20 -0.55 -1.27
N HIS A 127 -0.32 0.74 -1.60
CA HIS A 127 0.83 1.56 -1.98
C HIS A 127 1.82 1.82 -0.85
N ILE A 128 1.36 1.91 0.40
CA ILE A 128 2.25 1.98 1.56
C ILE A 128 3.09 0.71 1.67
N LEU A 129 2.47 -0.46 1.47
CA LEU A 129 3.16 -1.75 1.46
C LEU A 129 4.17 -1.87 0.31
N HIS A 130 3.80 -1.42 -0.89
CA HIS A 130 4.70 -1.32 -2.03
C HIS A 130 5.92 -0.45 -1.73
N THR A 131 5.71 0.75 -1.19
CA THR A 131 6.79 1.66 -0.81
C THR A 131 7.66 1.04 0.28
N LEU A 132 7.06 0.46 1.32
CA LEU A 132 7.79 -0.22 2.39
C LEU A 132 8.67 -1.35 1.85
N ARG A 133 8.10 -2.24 1.01
CA ARG A 133 8.84 -3.33 0.37
C ARG A 133 10.03 -2.81 -0.43
N GLY A 134 9.85 -1.74 -1.21
CA GLY A 134 10.92 -1.09 -1.97
C GLY A 134 12.03 -0.51 -1.09
N GLN A 135 11.74 -0.17 0.16
CA GLN A 135 12.71 0.39 1.10
C GLN A 135 13.46 -0.66 1.92
N ILE A 136 12.77 -1.72 2.38
CA ILE A 136 13.35 -2.73 3.28
C ILE A 136 13.78 -4.01 2.55
N GLY A 137 13.37 -4.18 1.28
CA GLY A 137 13.65 -5.36 0.46
C GLY A 137 12.69 -6.54 0.74
N ASP A 138 12.67 -7.48 -0.21
CA ASP A 138 11.73 -8.60 -0.21
C ASP A 138 11.87 -9.50 1.01
N GLU A 139 13.09 -9.84 1.39
CA GLU A 139 13.34 -10.75 2.52
C GLU A 139 12.76 -10.20 3.83
N ALA A 140 13.09 -8.95 4.17
CA ALA A 140 12.60 -8.31 5.38
C ALA A 140 11.09 -8.08 5.30
N PHE A 141 10.57 -7.65 4.14
CA PHE A 141 9.15 -7.43 3.96
C PHE A 141 8.33 -8.70 4.17
N PHE A 142 8.63 -9.79 3.46
CA PHE A 142 7.87 -11.03 3.60
C PHE A 142 8.10 -11.74 4.95
N LYS A 143 9.22 -11.50 5.61
CA LYS A 143 9.41 -11.92 7.00
C LYS A 143 8.47 -11.17 7.94
N ALA A 144 8.35 -9.84 7.78
CA ALA A 144 7.42 -9.04 8.59
C ALA A 144 5.96 -9.47 8.34
N VAL A 145 5.58 -9.72 7.07
CA VAL A 145 4.24 -10.22 6.71
C VAL A 145 3.95 -11.58 7.38
N ARG A 146 4.88 -12.53 7.36
CA ARG A 146 4.69 -13.83 8.05
C ARG A 146 4.52 -13.66 9.56
N LEU A 147 5.30 -12.78 10.17
CA LEU A 147 5.15 -12.48 11.60
C LEU A 147 3.81 -11.84 11.92
N LEU A 148 3.33 -10.93 11.07
CA LEU A 148 2.02 -10.32 11.22
C LEU A 148 0.90 -11.38 11.19
N ILE A 149 0.92 -12.26 10.18
CA ILE A 149 -0.14 -13.25 9.95
C ILE A 149 -0.12 -14.34 11.02
N TYR A 150 1.05 -14.89 11.34
CA TYR A 150 1.16 -16.11 12.12
C TYR A 150 1.76 -15.91 13.52
N GLY A 151 2.28 -14.73 13.83
CA GLY A 151 3.05 -14.50 15.06
C GLY A 151 4.39 -15.25 15.12
N ARG A 152 4.81 -15.89 14.01
CA ARG A 152 6.01 -16.74 13.94
C ARG A 152 6.62 -16.76 12.53
N ASN A 153 7.92 -17.11 12.46
CA ASN A 153 8.66 -17.14 11.18
C ASN A 153 8.55 -18.45 10.41
N ASP A 154 8.18 -19.53 11.08
CA ASP A 154 8.14 -20.90 10.54
C ASP A 154 6.73 -21.49 10.61
N PRO A 155 5.70 -20.87 10.00
CA PRO A 155 4.36 -21.39 10.04
C PRO A 155 4.27 -22.71 9.27
N LYS A 156 3.64 -23.69 9.90
CA LYS A 156 3.33 -25.01 9.34
C LYS A 156 1.91 -25.39 9.76
N PRO A 157 1.18 -26.19 8.98
CA PRO A 157 -0.11 -26.70 9.40
C PRO A 157 -0.05 -27.26 10.83
N GLY A 158 -1.01 -26.89 11.66
CA GLY A 158 -1.10 -27.30 13.05
C GLY A 158 -0.20 -26.58 14.07
N ASN A 159 0.64 -25.62 13.65
CA ASN A 159 1.52 -24.88 14.58
C ASN A 159 1.20 -23.39 14.74
N PHE A 160 0.07 -22.94 14.21
CA PHE A 160 -0.43 -21.57 14.37
C PHE A 160 -1.95 -21.58 14.60
N SER A 161 -2.45 -20.48 15.12
CA SER A 161 -3.89 -20.26 15.33
C SER A 161 -4.28 -18.87 14.80
N PRO A 162 -5.55 -18.63 14.48
CA PRO A 162 -6.04 -17.30 14.17
C PRO A 162 -5.68 -16.31 15.28
N ARG A 163 -5.38 -15.06 14.89
CA ARG A 163 -4.93 -14.04 15.82
C ARG A 163 -5.47 -12.66 15.49
N TYR A 164 -5.48 -11.80 16.48
CA TYR A 164 -5.72 -10.36 16.28
C TYR A 164 -4.40 -9.62 16.15
N SER A 165 -4.40 -8.52 15.39
CA SER A 165 -3.26 -7.61 15.28
C SER A 165 -3.71 -6.15 15.16
N THR A 166 -2.74 -5.24 15.25
CA THR A 166 -2.94 -3.79 15.16
C THR A 166 -1.87 -3.17 14.26
N THR A 167 -2.14 -1.96 13.76
CA THR A 167 -1.13 -1.12 13.11
C THR A 167 0.12 -0.95 13.95
N LYS A 168 -0.06 -0.73 15.26
CA LYS A 168 1.07 -0.60 16.20
C LYS A 168 1.94 -1.85 16.23
N GLU A 169 1.33 -3.03 16.28
CA GLU A 169 2.07 -4.29 16.25
C GLU A 169 2.81 -4.50 14.93
N PHE A 170 2.17 -4.19 13.79
CA PHE A 170 2.85 -4.29 12.51
C PHE A 170 4.08 -3.37 12.42
N ILE A 171 3.99 -2.14 12.92
CA ILE A 171 5.13 -1.21 13.02
C ILE A 171 6.25 -1.82 13.88
N GLN A 172 5.92 -2.38 15.03
CA GLN A 172 6.91 -3.06 15.91
C GLN A 172 7.58 -4.24 15.22
N ILE A 173 6.82 -5.05 14.47
CA ILE A 173 7.36 -6.16 13.69
C ILE A 173 8.35 -5.65 12.62
N VAL A 174 7.99 -4.60 11.89
CA VAL A 174 8.88 -4.00 10.88
C VAL A 174 10.16 -3.47 11.52
N ASN A 175 10.05 -2.76 12.65
CA ASN A 175 11.21 -2.27 13.40
C ASN A 175 12.12 -3.43 13.86
N GLN A 176 11.54 -4.49 14.41
CA GLN A 176 12.26 -5.67 14.86
C GLN A 176 13.00 -6.39 13.71
N VAL A 177 12.31 -6.61 12.60
CA VAL A 177 12.85 -7.33 11.44
C VAL A 177 13.99 -6.55 10.77
N THR A 178 13.83 -5.23 10.65
CA THR A 178 14.80 -4.35 9.99
C THR A 178 15.89 -3.84 10.93
N LYS A 179 15.71 -3.97 12.26
CA LYS A 179 16.54 -3.35 13.32
C LYS A 179 16.66 -1.83 13.15
N LYS A 180 15.58 -1.18 12.69
CA LYS A 180 15.50 0.26 12.46
C LYS A 180 14.13 0.77 12.87
N GLU A 181 14.04 2.06 13.20
CA GLU A 181 12.78 2.73 13.52
C GLU A 181 12.05 3.20 12.25
N TRP A 182 10.81 2.72 12.06
CA TRP A 182 9.93 3.06 10.93
C TRP A 182 8.69 3.83 11.35
N ASN A 183 8.56 4.20 12.63
CA ASN A 183 7.40 4.93 13.16
C ASN A 183 7.11 6.21 12.37
N TRP A 184 8.16 6.95 11.99
CA TRP A 184 8.07 8.16 11.18
C TRP A 184 7.48 7.89 9.77
N PHE A 185 7.79 6.74 9.18
CA PHE A 185 7.26 6.31 7.87
C PHE A 185 5.75 6.07 7.93
N PHE A 186 5.33 5.23 8.87
CA PHE A 186 3.91 4.91 9.05
C PHE A 186 3.11 6.14 9.50
N LYS A 187 3.66 6.98 10.40
CA LYS A 187 3.03 8.25 10.76
C LYS A 187 2.79 9.11 9.52
N GLY A 188 3.80 9.29 8.68
CA GLY A 188 3.73 10.12 7.48
C GLY A 188 2.66 9.67 6.48
N TYR A 189 2.40 8.37 6.38
CA TYR A 189 1.44 7.83 5.43
C TYR A 189 0.05 7.56 6.02
N LEU A 190 -0.02 7.03 7.25
CA LEU A 190 -1.28 6.56 7.84
C LEU A 190 -2.04 7.66 8.57
N MET A 191 -1.31 8.53 9.30
CA MET A 191 -1.93 9.54 10.16
C MET A 191 -2.16 10.89 9.48
N HIS A 192 -1.79 11.01 8.20
CA HIS A 192 -2.07 12.20 7.38
C HIS A 192 -2.96 11.82 6.19
N ALA A 193 -3.92 12.69 5.90
CA ALA A 193 -4.73 12.57 4.69
C ALA A 193 -3.85 12.77 3.45
N ALA A 194 -3.17 13.91 3.36
CA ALA A 194 -2.30 14.24 2.23
C ALA A 194 -1.03 13.40 2.21
N LEU A 195 -0.57 13.08 1.00
CA LEU A 195 0.68 12.36 0.76
C LEU A 195 1.91 13.25 0.99
N PRO A 196 3.06 12.66 1.35
CA PRO A 196 4.33 13.36 1.38
C PRO A 196 4.66 13.96 0.00
N GLU A 197 5.09 15.21 -0.04
CA GLU A 197 5.54 15.91 -1.25
C GLU A 197 7.06 15.79 -1.39
N LEU A 198 7.54 15.26 -2.51
CA LEU A 198 8.96 15.24 -2.85
C LEU A 198 9.28 16.42 -3.77
N ARG A 199 10.05 17.37 -3.29
CA ARG A 199 10.55 18.51 -4.05
C ARG A 199 11.95 18.25 -4.56
N SER A 200 12.26 18.71 -5.75
CA SER A 200 13.60 18.65 -6.33
C SER A 200 13.99 20.00 -6.91
N THR A 201 15.26 20.37 -6.72
CA THR A 201 15.83 21.59 -7.30
C THR A 201 17.24 21.25 -7.82
N ARG A 202 17.55 21.67 -9.04
CA ARG A 202 18.89 21.55 -9.59
C ARG A 202 19.60 22.90 -9.54
N GLU A 203 20.74 22.94 -8.86
CA GLU A 203 21.63 24.09 -8.79
C GLU A 203 22.99 23.72 -9.38
N GLY A 204 23.25 24.14 -10.61
CA GLY A 204 24.43 23.70 -11.36
C GLY A 204 24.48 22.18 -11.54
N ASN A 205 25.46 21.55 -10.94
CA ASN A 205 25.64 20.10 -10.94
C ASN A 205 25.09 19.42 -9.66
N THR A 206 24.45 20.15 -8.77
CA THR A 206 23.87 19.57 -7.55
C THR A 206 22.37 19.38 -7.70
N LEU A 207 21.87 18.15 -7.55
CA LEU A 207 20.45 17.85 -7.39
C LEU A 207 20.14 17.80 -5.90
N LYS A 208 19.30 18.69 -5.42
CA LYS A 208 18.76 18.74 -4.05
C LYS A 208 17.39 18.15 -4.02
N LEU A 209 17.11 17.31 -3.03
CA LEU A 209 15.81 16.68 -2.77
C LEU A 209 15.32 17.05 -1.38
N ALA A 210 14.03 17.30 -1.23
CA ALA A 210 13.43 17.60 0.06
C ALA A 210 12.02 16.99 0.17
N TRP A 211 11.78 16.23 1.23
CA TRP A 211 10.44 15.81 1.61
C TRP A 211 9.74 16.91 2.42
N LYS A 212 8.43 17.04 2.17
CA LYS A 212 7.54 17.90 2.96
C LYS A 212 6.31 17.10 3.38
N LEU A 213 6.10 17.01 4.68
CA LEU A 213 4.85 16.48 5.27
C LEU A 213 3.88 17.63 5.61
N PRO A 214 2.56 17.33 5.71
CA PRO A 214 1.56 18.34 6.07
C PRO A 214 1.81 19.01 7.42
N ASP A 215 2.32 18.27 8.40
CA ASP A 215 2.62 18.75 9.75
C ASP A 215 4.05 19.32 9.91
N GLY A 216 4.82 19.34 8.84
CA GLY A 216 6.21 19.81 8.84
C GLY A 216 7.21 18.86 9.53
N SER A 217 6.78 17.69 9.99
CA SER A 217 7.68 16.72 10.60
C SER A 217 8.68 16.13 9.59
N ALA A 218 9.83 15.68 10.07
CA ALA A 218 10.87 15.10 9.25
C ALA A 218 10.43 13.75 8.65
N PHE A 219 10.67 13.56 7.34
CA PHE A 219 10.36 12.33 6.63
C PHE A 219 11.60 11.84 5.89
N SER A 220 12.32 10.90 6.51
CA SER A 220 13.67 10.50 6.07
C SER A 220 13.67 9.35 5.04
N LEU A 221 12.64 9.28 4.18
CA LEU A 221 12.50 8.22 3.18
C LEU A 221 13.55 8.38 2.08
N PRO A 222 14.50 7.43 1.93
CA PRO A 222 15.51 7.47 0.87
C PRO A 222 14.88 7.46 -0.52
N VAL A 223 15.52 8.15 -1.45
CA VAL A 223 15.05 8.31 -2.83
C VAL A 223 16.06 7.70 -3.79
N GLU A 224 15.61 6.82 -4.67
CA GLU A 224 16.41 6.34 -5.78
C GLU A 224 16.38 7.36 -6.93
N VAL A 225 17.55 7.68 -7.46
CA VAL A 225 17.73 8.53 -8.64
C VAL A 225 18.54 7.78 -9.67
N SER A 226 17.99 7.62 -10.88
CA SER A 226 18.78 7.14 -12.02
C SER A 226 19.59 8.32 -12.56
N VAL A 227 20.91 8.18 -12.64
CA VAL A 227 21.83 9.15 -13.22
C VAL A 227 22.59 8.45 -14.35
N ASN A 228 22.40 8.87 -15.59
CA ASN A 228 22.97 8.20 -16.76
C ASN A 228 22.74 6.68 -16.73
N ASN A 229 21.50 6.24 -16.42
CA ASN A 229 21.06 4.85 -16.26
C ASN A 229 21.69 4.08 -15.08
N LYS A 230 22.38 4.74 -14.16
CA LYS A 230 22.89 4.13 -12.93
C LYS A 230 22.04 4.59 -11.75
N ILE A 231 21.58 3.63 -10.94
CA ILE A 231 20.78 3.94 -9.76
C ILE A 231 21.69 4.41 -8.61
N VAL A 232 21.38 5.56 -8.07
CA VAL A 232 21.98 6.13 -6.86
C VAL A 232 20.89 6.26 -5.82
N ARG A 233 21.09 5.70 -4.63
CA ARG A 233 20.18 5.84 -3.49
C ARG A 233 20.62 7.06 -2.66
N VAL A 234 19.79 8.08 -2.66
CA VAL A 234 20.02 9.32 -1.91
C VAL A 234 19.47 9.17 -0.50
N ALA A 235 20.33 9.25 0.51
CA ALA A 235 19.91 9.32 1.90
C ALA A 235 19.22 10.68 2.15
N MET A 236 18.13 10.65 2.93
CA MET A 236 17.32 11.83 3.23
C MET A 236 17.40 12.14 4.73
N GLU A 237 18.45 12.84 5.15
CA GLU A 237 18.62 13.23 6.54
C GLU A 237 17.60 14.32 6.93
N LYS A 238 16.78 14.03 7.92
CA LYS A 238 15.67 14.93 8.33
C LYS A 238 14.80 15.40 7.16
N GLY A 239 14.66 14.55 6.15
CA GLY A 239 13.86 14.83 4.96
C GLY A 239 14.61 15.57 3.84
N GLN A 240 15.91 15.79 3.94
CA GLN A 240 16.72 16.46 2.92
C GLN A 240 17.86 15.57 2.45
N GLY A 241 18.16 15.64 1.15
CA GLY A 241 19.27 14.91 0.53
C GLY A 241 19.78 15.61 -0.72
N GLN A 242 21.00 15.28 -1.13
CA GLN A 242 21.56 15.83 -2.36
C GLN A 242 22.54 14.86 -3.00
N ILE A 243 22.71 14.97 -4.32
CA ILE A 243 23.76 14.28 -5.09
C ILE A 243 24.42 15.21 -6.08
N GLN A 244 25.68 14.94 -6.40
CA GLN A 244 26.40 15.59 -7.49
C GLN A 244 26.09 14.86 -8.80
N LEU A 245 25.66 15.61 -9.79
CA LEU A 245 25.42 15.12 -11.14
C LEU A 245 26.66 15.40 -12.01
N PRO A 246 27.11 14.46 -12.84
CA PRO A 246 28.07 14.75 -13.90
C PRO A 246 27.57 15.89 -14.80
N ALA A 247 28.49 16.59 -15.45
CA ALA A 247 28.13 17.59 -16.46
C ALA A 247 27.26 16.93 -17.54
N HIS A 248 26.17 17.61 -17.93
CA HIS A 248 25.21 17.11 -18.93
C HIS A 248 24.50 15.78 -18.59
N ALA A 249 24.56 15.32 -17.33
CA ALA A 249 23.88 14.09 -16.93
C ALA A 249 22.35 14.19 -17.09
N THR A 250 21.75 13.13 -17.62
CA THR A 250 20.32 12.87 -17.51
C THR A 250 20.03 12.21 -16.18
N PHE A 251 18.89 12.55 -15.59
CA PHE A 251 18.46 11.90 -14.35
C PHE A 251 16.93 11.72 -14.30
N THR A 252 16.52 10.69 -13.59
CA THR A 252 15.11 10.42 -13.28
C THR A 252 14.99 10.11 -11.79
N ILE A 253 14.11 10.82 -11.10
CA ILE A 253 13.81 10.59 -9.68
C ILE A 253 12.78 9.47 -9.59
N ASP A 254 13.03 8.50 -8.69
CA ASP A 254 12.16 7.34 -8.47
C ASP A 254 11.84 6.58 -9.79
N PRO A 255 12.85 6.11 -10.52
CA PRO A 255 12.69 5.56 -11.86
C PRO A 255 11.85 4.28 -11.92
N ALA A 256 11.70 3.58 -10.80
CA ALA A 256 10.91 2.36 -10.68
C ALA A 256 9.55 2.60 -9.97
N ALA A 257 9.14 3.87 -9.81
CA ALA A 257 7.88 4.28 -9.18
C ALA A 257 7.60 3.59 -7.82
N LYS A 258 8.65 3.44 -6.99
CA LYS A 258 8.57 2.77 -5.69
C LYS A 258 7.97 3.64 -4.59
N LEU A 259 7.86 4.95 -4.79
CA LEU A 259 7.50 5.89 -3.74
C LEU A 259 6.05 6.35 -3.88
N LEU A 260 5.26 6.14 -2.85
CA LEU A 260 3.97 6.81 -2.73
C LEU A 260 4.21 8.28 -2.34
N LYS A 261 3.89 9.20 -3.23
CA LYS A 261 4.10 10.64 -3.05
C LYS A 261 3.00 11.47 -3.68
N HIS A 262 2.92 12.72 -3.29
CA HIS A 262 2.07 13.71 -3.95
C HIS A 262 2.51 13.86 -5.42
N GLU A 263 1.55 13.70 -6.33
CA GLU A 263 1.74 13.82 -7.78
C GLU A 263 0.63 14.74 -8.32
N PRO A 264 0.92 16.05 -8.48
CA PRO A 264 -0.10 17.05 -8.81
C PRO A 264 -0.95 16.72 -10.04
N GLN A 265 -0.36 16.06 -11.03
CA GLN A 265 -1.06 15.67 -12.26
C GLN A 265 -2.11 14.59 -12.01
N ILE A 266 -1.77 13.57 -11.20
CA ILE A 266 -2.71 12.50 -10.81
C ILE A 266 -3.84 13.10 -9.96
N GLU A 267 -3.50 13.94 -9.01
CA GLU A 267 -4.49 14.51 -8.09
C GLU A 267 -5.43 15.51 -8.79
N ALA A 268 -4.91 16.28 -9.73
CA ALA A 268 -5.76 17.15 -10.58
C ALA A 268 -6.70 16.31 -11.48
N TRP A 269 -6.20 15.24 -12.08
CA TRP A 269 -7.03 14.33 -12.87
C TRP A 269 -8.11 13.67 -12.02
N LEU A 270 -7.79 13.18 -10.82
CA LEU A 270 -8.76 12.60 -9.89
C LEU A 270 -9.83 13.60 -9.48
N ALA A 271 -9.47 14.85 -9.20
CA ALA A 271 -10.41 15.91 -8.87
C ALA A 271 -11.40 16.19 -10.02
N ASP A 272 -10.91 16.23 -11.27
CA ASP A 272 -11.76 16.39 -12.46
C ASP A 272 -12.72 15.22 -12.64
N VAL A 273 -12.24 13.97 -12.52
CA VAL A 273 -13.07 12.76 -12.61
C VAL A 273 -14.17 12.77 -11.55
N GLN A 274 -13.83 13.12 -10.30
CA GLN A 274 -14.81 13.20 -9.22
C GLN A 274 -15.84 14.32 -9.43
N ALA A 275 -15.42 15.47 -9.94
CA ALA A 275 -16.32 16.57 -10.27
C ALA A 275 -17.34 16.16 -11.37
N LYS A 276 -16.87 15.51 -12.42
CA LYS A 276 -17.71 14.98 -13.51
C LYS A 276 -18.72 13.94 -13.00
N ALA A 277 -18.27 13.02 -12.13
CA ALA A 277 -19.14 12.00 -11.54
C ALA A 277 -20.24 12.61 -10.65
N ARG A 278 -19.93 13.69 -9.89
CA ARG A 278 -20.94 14.41 -9.08
C ARG A 278 -21.98 15.08 -9.96
N LEU A 279 -21.55 15.76 -11.04
CA LEU A 279 -22.46 16.40 -12.00
C LEU A 279 -23.39 15.37 -12.65
N ALA A 280 -22.87 14.23 -13.07
CA ALA A 280 -23.66 13.16 -13.67
C ALA A 280 -24.70 12.54 -12.71
N ARG A 281 -24.45 12.54 -11.40
CA ARG A 281 -25.41 12.10 -10.36
C ARG A 281 -26.46 13.15 -10.04
N ALA A 282 -26.15 14.43 -10.17
CA ALA A 282 -27.07 15.54 -9.91
C ALA A 282 -28.10 15.73 -11.03
N VAL A 283 -27.87 15.18 -12.21
CA VAL A 283 -28.76 15.23 -13.39
C VAL A 283 -29.70 14.04 -13.48
N LYS A 284 -29.49 13.02 -12.65
CA LYS A 284 -30.40 11.87 -12.45
C LYS A 284 -31.31 12.09 -11.25
#